data_51e6e903b86170bc9e8a119dc15415b0
#
_entry.id   51e6e903b86170bc9e8a119dc15415b0
#
_cell.length_a   1.000
_cell.length_b   1.000
_cell.length_c   1.000
_cell.angle_alpha   90.00
_cell.angle_beta   90.00
_cell.angle_gamma   90.00
#
_symmetry.space_group_name_H-M   'P 1'
#
loop_
_entity.id
_entity.type
_entity.pdbx_description
1 polymer ?
#
loop_
_entity_poly.entity_id
_entity_poly.type
_entity_poly.pdbx_seq_one_letter_code
_entity_poly.pdbx_strand_id
1 'polypeptide(L)'
;MKYYDVIVVGAGHAGVEAALANARMGNKTLCLSLNLDAVALCACNPAIGGTSKGHLVREIDALGGEMGIATDETMLQMRMLNLGKGPAVHSPRAQIDKARYHERMKAVLESTENLDLLQDECVKIVTENAKVTGIICAGGMEYACRAAVLCSGVYLDSRVHVGSLTREQGPSGLTNARGLSDSLRELGFELRRFKTGTPPRISGKSIDYSKLEIQRGDEPIQPFSFLTDEVANEQLPCYLLYTNEKTHGIILDNLSRSPMYSGKIHASPTRYCPSIEDKLVRFSDKPRHQLFIEPEGNSTDEMYVQGFSTSLPKDIQRDALRSIEGLENCEITRYGYAIEYDCIDPTELDLSLGSKRIKGLYFAGQLNGSSGYEEAAAQGLIAGINAGLYVKGEPPFTLKRSDAYIGVLIDDLVIKGTNEPYRMMTSRAEYRLMLRHDNADLRLTELGIRTGLISEERLKRLEEKKQSISLIRSLLEKRVQPGEELNQMLAEHGETPIRIPTKLSELIKRSNIGYRELFSLYSEELEGIAPCPASWEAEVGIKYAGYIEKQEEQIRRFKEQEEILLPADMDYNIDGIRLEARQKLAALRPQNIGQASRISGVSPADINVLLIVLKAKYSKQ
;
A
#
# COMPACT_ATOMS: atom_id res chain seq x y z
N MET A 1 8.07 31.12 -19.82
CA MET A 1 7.54 29.89 -19.21
C MET A 1 8.69 28.93 -18.95
N LYS A 2 8.88 28.44 -17.72
CA LYS A 2 9.93 27.44 -17.37
C LYS A 2 9.44 26.07 -17.84
N TYR A 3 10.32 25.27 -18.43
CA TYR A 3 10.00 23.96 -19.00
C TYR A 3 10.57 22.82 -18.15
N TYR A 4 9.76 21.77 -17.95
CA TYR A 4 10.12 20.50 -17.34
C TYR A 4 9.66 19.34 -18.23
N ASP A 5 10.30 18.20 -18.12
CA ASP A 5 9.84 16.99 -18.79
C ASP A 5 8.57 16.45 -18.12
N VAL A 6 8.59 16.40 -16.80
CA VAL A 6 7.48 15.92 -15.96
C VAL A 6 7.21 16.89 -14.83
N ILE A 7 5.93 17.17 -14.55
CA ILE A 7 5.49 17.90 -13.36
C ILE A 7 4.66 16.97 -12.48
N VAL A 8 5.03 16.90 -11.20
CA VAL A 8 4.31 16.15 -10.16
C VAL A 8 3.56 17.13 -9.26
N VAL A 9 2.25 17.02 -9.17
CA VAL A 9 1.39 17.90 -8.38
C VAL A 9 1.01 17.22 -7.07
N GLY A 10 1.59 17.69 -5.97
CA GLY A 10 1.44 17.13 -4.63
C GLY A 10 2.65 16.30 -4.20
N ALA A 11 3.26 16.63 -3.07
CA ALA A 11 4.42 15.96 -2.49
C ALA A 11 4.04 15.05 -1.28
N GLY A 12 2.88 14.39 -1.33
CA GLY A 12 2.53 13.28 -0.45
C GLY A 12 3.28 12.00 -0.82
N HIS A 13 2.95 10.86 -0.19
CA HIS A 13 3.65 9.59 -0.46
C HIS A 13 3.68 9.21 -1.95
N ALA A 14 2.58 9.44 -2.68
CA ALA A 14 2.53 9.21 -4.12
C ALA A 14 3.45 10.17 -4.90
N GLY A 15 3.39 11.47 -4.55
CA GLY A 15 4.18 12.47 -5.27
C GLY A 15 5.68 12.34 -5.04
N VAL A 16 6.11 11.97 -3.83
CA VAL A 16 7.52 11.72 -3.53
C VAL A 16 8.06 10.58 -4.41
N GLU A 17 7.37 9.44 -4.44
CA GLU A 17 7.80 8.30 -5.27
C GLU A 17 7.77 8.64 -6.77
N ALA A 18 6.74 9.35 -7.23
CA ALA A 18 6.64 9.77 -8.64
C ALA A 18 7.75 10.76 -9.04
N ALA A 19 8.06 11.73 -8.18
CA ALA A 19 9.09 12.73 -8.45
C ALA A 19 10.50 12.13 -8.47
N LEU A 20 10.81 11.30 -7.46
CA LEU A 20 12.09 10.59 -7.37
C LEU A 20 12.27 9.64 -8.56
N ALA A 21 11.23 8.89 -8.94
CA ALA A 21 11.31 8.00 -10.10
C ALA A 21 11.69 8.78 -11.36
N ASN A 22 11.00 9.88 -11.65
CA ASN A 22 11.29 10.69 -12.85
C ASN A 22 12.68 11.29 -12.84
N ALA A 23 13.10 11.91 -11.73
CA ALA A 23 14.41 12.55 -11.62
C ALA A 23 15.55 11.52 -11.76
N ARG A 24 15.41 10.35 -11.09
CA ARG A 24 16.38 9.24 -11.17
C ARG A 24 16.44 8.60 -12.57
N MET A 25 15.35 8.63 -13.32
CA MET A 25 15.33 8.26 -14.74
C MET A 25 15.98 9.31 -15.65
N GLY A 26 16.46 10.44 -15.12
CA GLY A 26 17.12 11.51 -15.85
C GLY A 26 16.17 12.54 -16.47
N ASN A 27 14.89 12.54 -16.14
CA ASN A 27 13.92 13.53 -16.61
C ASN A 27 13.97 14.78 -15.74
N LYS A 28 13.98 15.97 -16.35
CA LYS A 28 13.87 17.23 -15.62
C LYS A 28 12.49 17.35 -14.99
N THR A 29 12.43 17.28 -13.67
CA THR A 29 11.20 17.13 -12.90
C THR A 29 10.93 18.33 -12.02
N LEU A 30 9.67 18.78 -11.95
CA LEU A 30 9.17 19.72 -10.94
C LEU A 30 8.20 18.98 -10.02
N CYS A 31 8.43 19.03 -8.71
CA CYS A 31 7.49 18.58 -7.70
C CYS A 31 6.86 19.79 -7.00
N LEU A 32 5.53 19.92 -7.07
CA LEU A 32 4.78 20.99 -6.41
C LEU A 32 4.16 20.48 -5.11
N SER A 33 4.22 21.28 -4.06
CA SER A 33 3.53 21.03 -2.79
C SER A 33 2.80 22.29 -2.34
N LEU A 34 1.62 22.12 -1.74
CA LEU A 34 0.91 23.22 -1.08
C LEU A 34 1.67 23.78 0.13
N ASN A 35 2.49 22.92 0.77
CA ASN A 35 3.31 23.28 1.91
C ASN A 35 4.54 22.36 1.96
N LEU A 36 5.73 22.91 1.94
CA LEU A 36 6.99 22.16 2.01
C LEU A 36 7.23 21.50 3.38
N ASP A 37 6.56 21.96 4.44
CA ASP A 37 6.60 21.34 5.77
C ASP A 37 5.57 20.19 5.90
N ALA A 38 4.94 19.80 4.78
CA ALA A 38 3.99 18.69 4.70
C ALA A 38 4.38 17.62 3.67
N VAL A 39 5.64 17.61 3.21
CA VAL A 39 6.17 16.57 2.31
C VAL A 39 6.06 15.22 3.01
N ALA A 40 5.47 14.22 2.34
CA ALA A 40 5.23 12.88 2.87
C ALA A 40 4.57 12.86 4.27
N LEU A 41 3.72 13.85 4.57
CA LEU A 41 3.08 13.99 5.88
C LEU A 41 2.22 12.77 6.21
N CYS A 42 2.54 12.09 7.30
CA CYS A 42 1.73 11.04 7.89
C CYS A 42 0.58 11.66 8.72
N ALA A 43 -0.42 12.21 8.04
CA ALA A 43 -1.50 12.96 8.69
C ALA A 43 -2.40 12.11 9.60
N CYS A 44 -2.44 10.79 9.40
CA CYS A 44 -3.19 9.84 10.21
C CYS A 44 -2.27 9.10 11.18
N ASN A 45 -2.07 7.80 10.99
CA ASN A 45 -1.29 6.94 11.88
C ASN A 45 0.24 7.11 11.69
N PRO A 46 1.04 6.91 12.76
CA PRO A 46 2.49 6.96 12.69
C PRO A 46 3.07 5.60 12.28
N ALA A 47 2.50 4.94 11.27
CA ALA A 47 2.92 3.60 10.91
C ALA A 47 2.99 3.39 9.40
N ILE A 48 4.00 2.63 8.95
CA ILE A 48 4.18 2.15 7.59
C ILE A 48 4.14 0.62 7.60
N GLY A 49 3.45 0.03 6.62
CA GLY A 49 3.29 -1.41 6.52
C GLY A 49 2.06 -1.94 7.26
N GLY A 50 2.11 -3.22 7.61
CA GLY A 50 0.98 -3.99 8.14
C GLY A 50 0.41 -4.96 7.11
N THR A 51 -0.69 -5.63 7.45
CA THR A 51 -1.27 -6.70 6.60
C THR A 51 -1.52 -6.22 5.18
N SER A 52 -0.92 -6.87 4.20
CA SER A 52 -0.83 -6.52 2.77
C SER A 52 -0.05 -5.25 2.44
N LYS A 53 0.02 -4.30 3.34
CA LYS A 53 0.71 -3.00 3.13
C LYS A 53 2.21 -3.15 3.21
N GLY A 54 2.73 -3.96 4.15
CA GLY A 54 4.14 -4.32 4.20
C GLY A 54 4.63 -4.99 2.90
N HIS A 55 3.75 -5.73 2.22
CA HIS A 55 4.03 -6.27 0.89
C HIS A 55 4.24 -5.16 -0.15
N LEU A 56 3.35 -4.14 -0.16
CA LEU A 56 3.49 -2.98 -1.06
C LEU A 56 4.80 -2.24 -0.82
N VAL A 57 5.20 -2.00 0.45
CA VAL A 57 6.46 -1.31 0.77
C VAL A 57 7.66 -2.10 0.25
N ARG A 58 7.69 -3.43 0.46
CA ARG A 58 8.75 -4.30 -0.05
C ARG A 58 8.79 -4.34 -1.59
N GLU A 59 7.63 -4.27 -2.25
CA GLU A 59 7.54 -4.21 -3.71
C GLU A 59 7.97 -2.85 -4.26
N ILE A 60 7.61 -1.74 -3.58
CA ILE A 60 8.11 -0.39 -3.89
C ILE A 60 9.64 -0.37 -3.80
N ASP A 61 10.20 -0.90 -2.71
CA ASP A 61 11.65 -0.99 -2.52
C ASP A 61 12.31 -1.83 -3.61
N ALA A 62 11.79 -3.02 -3.93
CA ALA A 62 12.32 -3.89 -4.97
C ALA A 62 12.36 -3.25 -6.37
N LEU A 63 11.51 -2.26 -6.63
CA LEU A 63 11.46 -1.47 -7.86
C LEU A 63 12.28 -0.17 -7.80
N GLY A 64 13.02 0.07 -6.72
CA GLY A 64 13.89 1.23 -6.56
C GLY A 64 13.20 2.45 -5.93
N GLY A 65 12.03 2.28 -5.29
CA GLY A 65 11.36 3.33 -4.52
C GLY A 65 12.02 3.64 -3.18
N GLU A 66 11.55 4.67 -2.51
CA GLU A 66 12.19 5.30 -1.35
C GLU A 66 11.55 4.93 0.00
N MET A 67 10.26 4.59 0.01
CA MET A 67 9.48 4.41 1.24
C MET A 67 10.09 3.38 2.19
N GLY A 68 10.63 2.27 1.68
CA GLY A 68 11.26 1.22 2.48
C GLY A 68 12.50 1.72 3.21
N ILE A 69 13.40 2.39 2.50
CA ILE A 69 14.64 2.98 3.05
C ILE A 69 14.32 4.02 4.12
N ALA A 70 13.43 4.97 3.80
CA ALA A 70 13.03 6.02 4.75
C ALA A 70 12.36 5.44 6.00
N THR A 71 11.61 4.35 5.87
CA THR A 71 11.01 3.64 7.01
C THR A 71 12.09 3.05 7.91
N ASP A 72 13.10 2.38 7.35
CA ASP A 72 14.20 1.77 8.12
C ASP A 72 15.00 2.82 8.89
N GLU A 73 15.24 3.99 8.29
CA GLU A 73 15.99 5.09 8.92
C GLU A 73 15.22 5.81 10.04
N THR A 74 13.89 5.73 10.04
CA THR A 74 13.04 6.55 10.92
C THR A 74 12.09 5.76 11.81
N MET A 75 12.16 4.42 11.77
CA MET A 75 11.28 3.59 12.58
C MET A 75 11.58 3.72 14.08
N LEU A 76 10.49 3.64 14.86
CA LEU A 76 10.49 3.61 16.31
C LEU A 76 10.25 2.20 16.85
N GLN A 77 9.58 1.36 16.09
CA GLN A 77 9.28 -0.02 16.45
C GLN A 77 8.96 -0.83 15.20
N MET A 78 9.39 -2.08 15.19
CA MET A 78 9.04 -3.02 14.12
C MET A 78 8.33 -4.24 14.71
N ARG A 79 7.27 -4.70 14.03
CA ARG A 79 6.61 -5.98 14.32
C ARG A 79 6.25 -6.74 13.06
N MET A 80 6.51 -8.03 13.05
CA MET A 80 5.99 -8.92 12.03
C MET A 80 4.59 -9.39 12.43
N LEU A 81 3.60 -9.04 11.63
CA LEU A 81 2.20 -9.42 11.87
C LEU A 81 1.88 -10.79 11.26
N ASN A 82 0.87 -11.47 11.84
CA ASN A 82 0.34 -12.74 11.36
C ASN A 82 1.32 -13.93 11.44
N LEU A 83 2.31 -13.91 12.31
CA LEU A 83 3.27 -15.03 12.49
C LEU A 83 2.59 -16.36 12.81
N GLY A 84 1.45 -16.37 13.51
CA GLY A 84 0.64 -17.57 13.76
C GLY A 84 -0.11 -18.11 12.53
N LYS A 85 0.09 -17.51 11.34
CA LYS A 85 -0.47 -17.95 10.06
C LYS A 85 0.67 -18.34 9.12
N GLY A 86 0.34 -18.89 7.95
CA GLY A 86 1.37 -19.26 6.98
C GLY A 86 2.09 -18.03 6.36
N PRO A 87 3.27 -18.25 5.72
CA PRO A 87 4.15 -17.18 5.22
C PRO A 87 3.50 -16.25 4.19
N ALA A 88 2.46 -16.71 3.52
CA ALA A 88 1.69 -15.92 2.54
C ALA A 88 1.05 -14.63 3.10
N VAL A 89 0.96 -14.47 4.40
CA VAL A 89 0.33 -13.33 5.06
C VAL A 89 1.19 -12.69 6.14
N HIS A 90 2.41 -13.15 6.35
CA HIS A 90 3.39 -12.46 7.19
C HIS A 90 3.56 -11.04 6.64
N SER A 91 3.52 -10.05 7.51
CA SER A 91 3.44 -8.65 7.06
C SER A 91 4.23 -7.75 8.01
N PRO A 92 5.34 -7.14 7.57
CA PRO A 92 6.09 -6.21 8.39
C PRO A 92 5.30 -4.93 8.61
N ARG A 93 5.37 -4.39 9.84
CA ARG A 93 4.81 -3.09 10.22
C ARG A 93 5.81 -2.35 11.10
N ALA A 94 6.13 -1.11 10.74
CA ALA A 94 6.91 -0.20 11.55
C ALA A 94 6.03 0.92 12.10
N GLN A 95 6.25 1.28 13.37
CA GLN A 95 5.95 2.62 13.86
C GLN A 95 7.09 3.53 13.46
N ILE A 96 6.78 4.75 13.03
CA ILE A 96 7.78 5.70 12.54
C ILE A 96 7.74 7.01 13.33
N ASP A 97 8.88 7.67 13.45
CA ASP A 97 8.96 9.07 13.84
C ASP A 97 8.49 9.94 12.67
N LYS A 98 7.29 10.51 12.78
CA LYS A 98 6.65 11.25 11.68
C LYS A 98 7.44 12.50 11.28
N ALA A 99 8.07 13.18 12.24
CA ALA A 99 8.86 14.36 11.98
C ALA A 99 10.13 14.00 11.21
N ARG A 100 10.88 13.01 11.69
CA ARG A 100 12.08 12.51 11.02
C ARG A 100 11.78 11.93 9.63
N TYR A 101 10.66 11.21 9.48
CA TYR A 101 10.24 10.67 8.18
C TYR A 101 9.96 11.79 7.16
N HIS A 102 9.23 12.84 7.59
CA HIS A 102 9.00 14.02 6.77
C HIS A 102 10.32 14.72 6.38
N GLU A 103 11.17 15.02 7.36
CA GLU A 103 12.48 15.68 7.14
C GLU A 103 13.35 14.87 6.17
N ARG A 104 13.41 13.55 6.37
CA ARG A 104 14.16 12.62 5.54
C ARG A 104 13.65 12.61 4.09
N MET A 105 12.31 12.54 3.88
CA MET A 105 11.72 12.56 2.55
C MET A 105 11.89 13.90 1.83
N LYS A 106 11.80 15.02 2.57
CA LYS A 106 12.06 16.35 2.03
C LYS A 106 13.52 16.48 1.59
N ALA A 107 14.47 16.08 2.44
CA ALA A 107 15.90 16.14 2.15
C ALA A 107 16.27 15.34 0.89
N VAL A 108 15.68 14.17 0.70
CA VAL A 108 15.90 13.36 -0.51
C VAL A 108 15.37 14.04 -1.77
N LEU A 109 14.20 14.67 -1.72
CA LEU A 109 13.68 15.43 -2.86
C LEU A 109 14.60 16.61 -3.21
N GLU A 110 15.06 17.34 -2.20
CA GLU A 110 15.92 18.53 -2.37
C GLU A 110 17.33 18.17 -2.86
N SER A 111 17.84 16.99 -2.52
CA SER A 111 19.20 16.54 -2.91
C SER A 111 19.25 15.73 -4.21
N THR A 112 18.10 15.35 -4.75
CA THR A 112 18.05 14.52 -5.98
C THR A 112 18.31 15.39 -7.21
N GLU A 113 19.27 15.00 -8.04
CA GLU A 113 19.56 15.66 -9.32
C GLU A 113 18.33 15.64 -10.24
N ASN A 114 18.19 16.64 -11.10
CA ASN A 114 17.09 16.83 -12.04
C ASN A 114 15.73 17.09 -11.38
N LEU A 115 15.66 17.38 -10.08
CA LEU A 115 14.43 17.61 -9.33
C LEU A 115 14.40 19.00 -8.71
N ASP A 116 13.41 19.81 -9.10
CA ASP A 116 13.07 21.06 -8.41
C ASP A 116 11.86 20.80 -7.50
N LEU A 117 11.94 21.15 -6.22
CA LEU A 117 10.85 21.13 -5.26
C LEU A 117 10.36 22.56 -5.01
N LEU A 118 9.07 22.82 -5.19
CA LEU A 118 8.50 24.17 -5.10
C LEU A 118 7.18 24.18 -4.33
N GLN A 119 6.98 25.18 -3.47
CA GLN A 119 5.70 25.43 -2.84
C GLN A 119 4.83 26.29 -3.75
N ASP A 120 3.79 25.68 -4.30
CA ASP A 120 2.76 26.38 -5.09
C ASP A 120 1.48 25.52 -5.18
N GLU A 121 0.36 26.12 -5.58
CA GLU A 121 -0.91 25.45 -5.79
C GLU A 121 -1.21 25.36 -7.30
N CYS A 122 -1.24 24.14 -7.83
CA CYS A 122 -1.73 23.89 -9.19
C CYS A 122 -3.26 24.01 -9.23
N VAL A 123 -3.76 24.93 -10.05
CA VAL A 123 -5.21 25.18 -10.21
C VAL A 123 -5.73 24.74 -11.57
N LYS A 124 -4.88 24.59 -12.58
CA LYS A 124 -5.31 24.20 -13.93
C LYS A 124 -4.29 23.33 -14.65
N ILE A 125 -4.78 22.31 -15.34
CA ILE A 125 -4.02 21.51 -16.31
C ILE A 125 -4.24 22.10 -17.69
N VAL A 126 -3.15 22.41 -18.39
CA VAL A 126 -3.19 22.93 -19.76
C VAL A 126 -3.01 21.78 -20.73
N THR A 127 -3.94 21.70 -21.68
CA THR A 127 -3.93 20.65 -22.70
C THR A 127 -4.11 21.23 -24.10
N GLU A 128 -3.46 20.60 -25.09
CA GLU A 128 -3.62 20.90 -26.49
C GLU A 128 -3.76 19.58 -27.29
N ASN A 129 -4.77 19.48 -28.14
CA ASN A 129 -5.05 18.25 -28.92
C ASN A 129 -5.09 16.97 -28.05
N ALA A 130 -5.76 17.02 -26.90
CA ALA A 130 -5.85 15.94 -25.91
C ALA A 130 -4.47 15.44 -25.38
N LYS A 131 -3.50 16.34 -25.28
CA LYS A 131 -2.18 16.10 -24.67
C LYS A 131 -1.89 17.18 -23.62
N VAL A 132 -1.25 16.81 -22.55
CA VAL A 132 -0.74 17.79 -21.55
C VAL A 132 0.36 18.64 -22.20
N THR A 133 0.30 19.94 -21.99
CA THR A 133 1.33 20.91 -22.41
C THR A 133 1.85 21.73 -21.26
N GLY A 134 1.19 21.73 -20.11
CA GLY A 134 1.64 22.45 -18.91
C GLY A 134 0.62 22.50 -17.81
N ILE A 135 0.91 23.32 -16.82
CA ILE A 135 0.03 23.62 -15.68
C ILE A 135 0.01 25.13 -15.40
N ILE A 136 -1.04 25.59 -14.73
CA ILE A 136 -1.14 26.96 -14.19
C ILE A 136 -1.31 26.85 -12.67
N CYS A 137 -0.55 27.68 -11.93
CA CYS A 137 -0.64 27.81 -10.50
C CYS A 137 -1.55 28.99 -10.08
N ALA A 138 -2.00 28.99 -8.82
CA ALA A 138 -2.96 29.99 -8.28
C ALA A 138 -2.51 31.45 -8.45
N GLY A 139 -1.20 31.72 -8.38
CA GLY A 139 -0.60 33.04 -8.63
C GLY A 139 -0.50 33.43 -10.11
N GLY A 140 -0.99 32.61 -11.05
CA GLY A 140 -0.87 32.83 -12.49
C GLY A 140 0.47 32.38 -13.09
N MET A 141 1.34 31.77 -12.31
CA MET A 141 2.60 31.20 -12.82
C MET A 141 2.29 29.97 -13.69
N GLU A 142 2.93 29.92 -14.86
CA GLU A 142 2.76 28.85 -15.85
C GLU A 142 4.04 28.04 -16.00
N TYR A 143 3.91 26.73 -16.03
CA TYR A 143 4.99 25.77 -16.29
C TYR A 143 4.63 24.87 -17.46
N ALA A 144 5.51 24.75 -18.44
CA ALA A 144 5.34 23.84 -19.57
C ALA A 144 5.88 22.46 -19.22
N CYS A 145 5.19 21.40 -19.68
CA CYS A 145 5.68 20.02 -19.54
C CYS A 145 5.14 19.12 -20.65
N ARG A 146 5.73 17.92 -20.76
CA ARG A 146 5.24 16.85 -21.64
C ARG A 146 4.34 15.87 -20.91
N ALA A 147 4.53 15.72 -19.59
CA ALA A 147 3.67 14.89 -18.77
C ALA A 147 3.42 15.53 -17.38
N ALA A 148 2.27 15.23 -16.79
CA ALA A 148 1.92 15.62 -15.42
C ALA A 148 1.41 14.42 -14.64
N VAL A 149 1.81 14.31 -13.36
CA VAL A 149 1.33 13.28 -12.43
C VAL A 149 0.59 13.98 -11.30
N LEU A 150 -0.70 13.70 -11.14
CA LEU A 150 -1.55 14.32 -10.14
C LEU A 150 -1.61 13.44 -8.88
N CYS A 151 -1.13 13.97 -7.76
CA CYS A 151 -1.00 13.31 -6.46
C CYS A 151 -1.63 14.14 -5.33
N SER A 152 -2.83 14.71 -5.55
CA SER A 152 -3.46 15.68 -4.64
C SER A 152 -3.88 15.10 -3.27
N GLY A 153 -3.84 13.79 -3.09
CA GLY A 153 -4.17 13.14 -1.81
C GLY A 153 -5.58 13.46 -1.34
N VAL A 154 -5.69 13.80 -0.04
CA VAL A 154 -6.96 14.19 0.59
C VAL A 154 -7.18 15.71 0.59
N TYR A 155 -6.41 16.48 -0.18
CA TYR A 155 -6.45 17.94 -0.17
C TYR A 155 -7.43 18.55 -1.19
N LEU A 156 -7.84 17.76 -2.20
CA LEU A 156 -8.63 18.25 -3.33
C LEU A 156 -10.05 18.62 -2.87
N ASP A 157 -10.39 19.91 -2.89
CA ASP A 157 -11.65 20.50 -2.40
C ASP A 157 -12.09 19.94 -1.03
N SER A 158 -11.13 19.76 -0.13
CA SER A 158 -11.36 19.04 1.13
C SER A 158 -12.07 19.87 2.18
N ARG A 159 -12.84 19.16 3.02
CA ARG A 159 -13.58 19.71 4.17
C ARG A 159 -13.37 18.82 5.39
N VAL A 160 -13.02 19.45 6.51
CA VAL A 160 -12.83 18.79 7.80
C VAL A 160 -14.05 19.02 8.69
N HIS A 161 -14.49 17.94 9.36
CA HIS A 161 -15.67 17.93 10.21
C HIS A 161 -15.34 17.46 11.64
N VAL A 162 -15.77 18.22 12.65
CA VAL A 162 -15.72 17.86 14.08
C VAL A 162 -17.05 18.26 14.72
N GLY A 163 -17.93 17.33 15.00
CA GLY A 163 -19.28 17.61 15.45
C GLY A 163 -20.01 18.53 14.48
N SER A 164 -20.51 19.67 14.98
CA SER A 164 -21.21 20.66 14.17
C SER A 164 -20.28 21.55 13.34
N LEU A 165 -18.96 21.55 13.61
CA LEU A 165 -17.99 22.40 12.93
C LEU A 165 -17.58 21.78 11.59
N THR A 166 -17.66 22.57 10.51
CA THR A 166 -17.11 22.26 9.19
C THR A 166 -16.14 23.36 8.77
N ARG A 167 -14.97 22.98 8.26
CA ARG A 167 -13.95 23.91 7.74
C ARG A 167 -13.44 23.44 6.40
N GLU A 168 -13.33 24.36 5.45
CA GLU A 168 -12.66 24.14 4.17
C GLU A 168 -11.15 24.20 4.39
N GLN A 169 -10.57 23.05 4.62
CA GLN A 169 -9.13 22.88 4.90
C GLN A 169 -8.69 21.43 4.63
N GLY A 170 -7.39 21.24 4.48
CA GLY A 170 -6.74 19.95 4.45
C GLY A 170 -6.56 19.33 5.85
N PRO A 171 -5.85 18.19 5.95
CA PRO A 171 -5.56 17.53 7.21
C PRO A 171 -4.69 18.40 8.11
N SER A 172 -4.79 18.19 9.42
CA SER A 172 -3.95 18.86 10.44
C SER A 172 -3.98 20.41 10.41
N GLY A 173 -5.02 21.01 9.86
CA GLY A 173 -5.17 22.46 9.78
C GLY A 173 -4.48 23.12 8.58
N LEU A 174 -3.91 22.34 7.68
CA LEU A 174 -3.29 22.83 6.44
C LEU A 174 -4.35 23.32 5.44
N THR A 175 -3.93 24.10 4.46
CA THR A 175 -4.80 24.56 3.35
C THR A 175 -5.23 23.38 2.48
N ASN A 176 -6.40 23.48 1.84
CA ASN A 176 -6.86 22.55 0.81
C ASN A 176 -6.49 23.08 -0.59
N ALA A 177 -6.49 22.19 -1.58
CA ALA A 177 -6.31 22.55 -2.99
C ALA A 177 -7.65 23.00 -3.60
N ARG A 178 -7.65 24.14 -4.28
CA ARG A 178 -8.83 24.71 -4.92
C ARG A 178 -8.57 24.97 -6.41
N GLY A 179 -9.62 24.90 -7.22
CA GLY A 179 -9.52 25.14 -8.66
C GLY A 179 -9.16 23.91 -9.49
N LEU A 180 -8.31 23.01 -9.00
CA LEU A 180 -7.95 21.81 -9.73
C LEU A 180 -9.14 20.86 -9.98
N SER A 181 -10.12 20.80 -9.04
CA SER A 181 -11.37 20.05 -9.24
C SER A 181 -12.15 20.57 -10.45
N ASP A 182 -12.24 21.87 -10.60
CA ASP A 182 -12.95 22.48 -11.74
C ASP A 182 -12.20 22.24 -13.05
N SER A 183 -10.88 22.35 -13.03
CA SER A 183 -10.04 22.00 -14.19
C SER A 183 -10.24 20.55 -14.63
N LEU A 184 -10.34 19.60 -13.68
CA LEU A 184 -10.60 18.19 -14.01
C LEU A 184 -12.02 18.00 -14.59
N ARG A 185 -13.03 18.69 -14.06
CA ARG A 185 -14.40 18.67 -14.64
C ARG A 185 -14.43 19.25 -16.05
N GLU A 186 -13.74 20.38 -16.30
CA GLU A 186 -13.59 20.97 -17.64
C GLU A 186 -12.94 19.98 -18.63
N LEU A 187 -12.01 19.16 -18.17
CA LEU A 187 -11.35 18.11 -18.95
C LEU A 187 -12.22 16.85 -19.13
N GLY A 188 -13.42 16.82 -18.53
CA GLY A 188 -14.41 15.75 -18.67
C GLY A 188 -14.25 14.59 -17.68
N PHE A 189 -13.47 14.75 -16.60
CA PHE A 189 -13.38 13.74 -15.55
C PHE A 189 -14.59 13.81 -14.61
N GLU A 190 -15.18 12.64 -14.29
CA GLU A 190 -16.20 12.53 -13.25
C GLU A 190 -15.54 12.52 -11.87
N LEU A 191 -15.89 13.49 -11.03
CA LEU A 191 -15.43 13.56 -9.65
C LEU A 191 -16.43 12.92 -8.70
N ARG A 192 -15.91 12.12 -7.78
CA ARG A 192 -16.63 11.51 -6.67
C ARG A 192 -16.11 12.08 -5.37
N ARG A 193 -16.91 11.94 -4.30
CA ARG A 193 -16.51 12.42 -3.00
C ARG A 193 -16.36 11.29 -2.02
N PHE A 194 -15.15 11.15 -1.43
CA PHE A 194 -14.85 10.15 -0.43
C PHE A 194 -14.54 10.78 0.93
N LYS A 195 -14.67 9.97 1.97
CA LYS A 195 -14.43 10.39 3.36
C LYS A 195 -13.43 9.45 4.02
N THR A 196 -12.48 10.02 4.74
CA THR A 196 -11.65 9.31 5.72
C THR A 196 -11.67 10.05 7.06
N GLY A 197 -10.90 9.59 8.05
CA GLY A 197 -10.83 10.23 9.35
C GLY A 197 -9.57 9.85 10.10
N THR A 198 -9.35 10.53 11.22
CA THR A 198 -8.23 10.28 12.11
C THR A 198 -8.66 10.28 13.57
N PRO A 199 -8.04 9.47 14.45
CA PRO A 199 -8.24 9.53 15.90
C PRO A 199 -7.67 10.80 16.52
N PRO A 200 -8.02 11.08 17.79
CA PRO A 200 -7.35 12.08 18.60
C PRO A 200 -5.88 11.74 18.85
N ARG A 201 -5.10 12.77 19.19
CA ARG A 201 -3.79 12.66 19.84
C ARG A 201 -3.95 13.13 21.28
N ILE A 202 -3.21 12.50 22.18
CA ILE A 202 -3.23 12.81 23.60
C ILE A 202 -1.80 13.02 24.10
N SER A 203 -1.66 13.79 25.20
CA SER A 203 -0.37 13.96 25.87
C SER A 203 0.03 12.68 26.58
N GLY A 204 1.23 12.16 26.32
CA GLY A 204 1.80 11.00 26.98
C GLY A 204 1.94 11.18 28.49
N LYS A 205 2.17 12.42 28.96
CA LYS A 205 2.26 12.75 30.40
C LYS A 205 0.93 12.58 31.14
N SER A 206 -0.19 12.53 30.43
CA SER A 206 -1.53 12.39 31.00
C SER A 206 -2.06 10.95 31.04
N ILE A 207 -1.21 9.97 30.69
CA ILE A 207 -1.54 8.55 30.60
C ILE A 207 -1.01 7.81 31.84
N ASP A 208 -1.84 6.96 32.43
CA ASP A 208 -1.42 6.02 33.45
C ASP A 208 -0.97 4.70 32.82
N TYR A 209 0.30 4.65 32.42
CA TYR A 209 0.88 3.48 31.74
C TYR A 209 0.89 2.20 32.62
N SER A 210 0.77 2.32 33.93
CA SER A 210 0.74 1.15 34.84
C SER A 210 -0.49 0.27 34.63
N LYS A 211 -1.55 0.81 34.02
CA LYS A 211 -2.80 0.12 33.70
C LYS A 211 -2.84 -0.45 32.29
N LEU A 212 -1.82 -0.20 31.47
CA LEU A 212 -1.80 -0.56 30.05
C LEU A 212 -0.88 -1.75 29.79
N GLU A 213 -1.26 -2.59 28.82
CA GLU A 213 -0.43 -3.71 28.39
C GLU A 213 0.65 -3.26 27.42
N ILE A 214 1.93 -3.47 27.78
CA ILE A 214 3.08 -3.08 26.95
C ILE A 214 3.18 -3.98 25.72
N GLN A 215 3.30 -3.39 24.54
CA GLN A 215 3.53 -4.06 23.26
C GLN A 215 4.92 -3.66 22.73
N ARG A 216 5.90 -4.56 22.92
CA ARG A 216 7.27 -4.36 22.43
C ARG A 216 7.40 -4.71 20.96
N GLY A 217 8.43 -4.16 20.30
CA GLY A 217 8.84 -4.56 18.97
C GLY A 217 9.51 -5.94 18.93
N ASP A 218 9.66 -6.47 17.73
CA ASP A 218 10.34 -7.74 17.49
C ASP A 218 11.86 -7.56 17.54
N GLU A 219 12.57 -8.57 18.02
CA GLU A 219 14.04 -8.66 17.99
C GLU A 219 14.46 -10.00 17.39
N PRO A 220 15.38 -9.99 16.43
CA PRO A 220 16.00 -8.81 15.76
C PRO A 220 15.01 -8.04 14.88
N ILE A 221 15.30 -6.75 14.67
CA ILE A 221 14.52 -5.89 13.77
C ILE A 221 14.73 -6.40 12.34
N GLN A 222 13.63 -6.57 11.60
CA GLN A 222 13.69 -6.90 10.17
C GLN A 222 13.50 -5.64 9.34
N PRO A 223 14.48 -5.23 8.51
CA PRO A 223 14.36 -4.03 7.68
C PRO A 223 13.32 -4.20 6.57
N PHE A 224 12.76 -3.07 6.11
CA PHE A 224 11.88 -3.04 4.92
C PHE A 224 12.66 -3.03 3.63
N SER A 225 13.78 -2.30 3.56
CA SER A 225 14.58 -2.26 2.34
C SER A 225 15.48 -3.48 2.20
N PHE A 226 15.62 -3.97 0.97
CA PHE A 226 16.62 -4.98 0.60
C PHE A 226 18.05 -4.43 0.56
N LEU A 227 18.22 -3.11 0.73
CA LEU A 227 19.52 -2.45 0.84
C LEU A 227 19.97 -2.23 2.29
N THR A 228 19.08 -2.40 3.26
CA THR A 228 19.38 -2.21 4.69
C THR A 228 19.80 -3.54 5.30
N ASP A 229 21.01 -3.61 5.85
CA ASP A 229 21.52 -4.82 6.50
C ASP A 229 21.03 -4.91 7.93
N GLU A 230 21.08 -3.79 8.67
CA GLU A 230 20.74 -3.71 10.08
C GLU A 230 20.07 -2.37 10.39
N VAL A 231 19.12 -2.40 11.31
CA VAL A 231 18.48 -1.19 11.88
C VAL A 231 18.88 -1.10 13.35
N ALA A 232 19.67 -0.11 13.66
CA ALA A 232 20.28 0.08 15.00
C ALA A 232 19.45 1.00 15.92
N ASN A 233 18.15 1.17 15.69
CA ASN A 233 17.31 2.07 16.49
C ASN A 233 16.85 1.39 17.79
N GLU A 234 16.91 2.11 18.92
CA GLU A 234 16.23 1.71 20.15
C GLU A 234 14.71 1.76 19.93
N GLN A 235 14.03 0.65 20.22
CA GLN A 235 12.60 0.53 19.97
C GLN A 235 11.77 1.11 21.10
N LEU A 236 10.79 1.95 20.77
CA LEU A 236 9.77 2.44 21.71
C LEU A 236 8.58 1.49 21.76
N PRO A 237 8.01 1.23 22.97
CA PRO A 237 6.82 0.40 23.08
C PRO A 237 5.55 1.13 22.63
N CYS A 238 4.59 0.37 22.10
CA CYS A 238 3.19 0.75 22.05
C CYS A 238 2.45 0.17 23.26
N TYR A 239 1.21 0.60 23.49
CA TYR A 239 0.43 0.12 24.62
C TYR A 239 -0.96 -0.29 24.15
N LEU A 240 -1.42 -1.45 24.62
CA LEU A 240 -2.73 -2.01 24.33
C LEU A 240 -3.72 -1.64 25.43
N LEU A 241 -4.91 -1.23 25.02
CA LEU A 241 -6.04 -0.95 25.90
C LEU A 241 -7.37 -1.24 25.19
N TYR A 242 -8.48 -1.09 25.90
CA TYR A 242 -9.80 -1.41 25.39
C TYR A 242 -10.84 -0.35 25.75
N THR A 243 -11.83 -0.13 24.87
CA THR A 243 -13.07 0.56 25.25
C THR A 243 -13.87 -0.30 26.24
N ASN A 244 -14.84 0.30 26.91
CA ASN A 244 -15.74 -0.36 27.87
C ASN A 244 -17.20 0.12 27.66
N GLU A 245 -18.13 -0.46 28.42
CA GLU A 245 -19.57 -0.13 28.31
C GLU A 245 -19.87 1.35 28.56
N LYS A 246 -19.15 2.00 29.51
CA LYS A 246 -19.30 3.44 29.76
C LYS A 246 -18.87 4.28 28.54
N THR A 247 -17.76 3.90 27.93
CA THR A 247 -17.29 4.54 26.68
C THR A 247 -18.34 4.37 25.57
N HIS A 248 -18.89 3.15 25.43
CA HIS A 248 -19.91 2.86 24.43
C HIS A 248 -21.18 3.68 24.67
N GLY A 249 -21.67 3.77 25.91
CA GLY A 249 -22.85 4.58 26.29
C GLY A 249 -22.65 6.05 25.91
N ILE A 250 -21.51 6.67 26.29
CA ILE A 250 -21.22 8.07 25.95
C ILE A 250 -21.28 8.31 24.44
N ILE A 251 -20.72 7.40 23.64
CA ILE A 251 -20.69 7.56 22.17
C ILE A 251 -22.08 7.34 21.57
N LEU A 252 -22.79 6.27 21.97
CA LEU A 252 -24.10 5.92 21.42
C LEU A 252 -25.16 6.96 21.73
N ASP A 253 -25.17 7.53 22.94
CA ASP A 253 -26.09 8.60 23.34
C ASP A 253 -25.87 9.90 22.54
N ASN A 254 -24.71 10.06 21.91
CA ASN A 254 -24.33 11.24 21.14
C ASN A 254 -24.19 10.99 19.63
N LEU A 255 -24.65 9.87 19.10
CA LEU A 255 -24.54 9.55 17.67
C LEU A 255 -25.17 10.64 16.79
N SER A 256 -26.32 11.22 17.18
CA SER A 256 -26.98 12.28 16.43
C SER A 256 -26.13 13.55 16.29
N ARG A 257 -25.09 13.73 17.12
CA ARG A 257 -24.13 14.83 17.06
C ARG A 257 -22.93 14.54 16.16
N SER A 258 -22.77 13.29 15.68
CA SER A 258 -21.74 12.92 14.71
C SER A 258 -22.11 13.44 13.31
N PRO A 259 -21.18 14.07 12.55
CA PRO A 259 -21.41 14.52 11.18
C PRO A 259 -21.90 13.43 10.23
N MET A 260 -21.45 12.17 10.45
CA MET A 260 -21.88 11.01 9.69
C MET A 260 -23.36 10.66 9.92
N TYR A 261 -23.79 10.68 11.18
CA TYR A 261 -25.14 10.26 11.58
C TYR A 261 -26.16 11.41 11.55
N SER A 262 -25.70 12.65 11.54
CA SER A 262 -26.55 13.84 11.36
C SER A 262 -26.83 14.20 9.89
N GLY A 263 -26.29 13.43 8.93
CA GLY A 263 -26.49 13.69 7.50
C GLY A 263 -25.69 14.87 6.94
N LYS A 264 -24.66 15.38 7.66
CA LYS A 264 -23.77 16.43 7.14
C LYS A 264 -22.76 15.92 6.14
N ILE A 265 -22.28 14.69 6.33
CA ILE A 265 -21.36 14.00 5.45
C ILE A 265 -22.15 13.06 4.54
N HIS A 266 -22.09 13.29 3.24
CA HIS A 266 -22.72 12.44 2.21
C HIS A 266 -21.70 11.58 1.48
N ALA A 267 -20.39 11.79 1.70
CA ALA A 267 -19.32 11.05 1.07
C ALA A 267 -19.25 9.58 1.55
N SER A 268 -18.85 8.68 0.67
CA SER A 268 -18.68 7.26 1.00
C SER A 268 -17.57 7.07 2.05
N PRO A 269 -17.86 6.41 3.18
CA PRO A 269 -16.88 6.17 4.23
C PRO A 269 -15.97 4.98 3.91
N THR A 270 -14.81 4.92 4.55
CA THR A 270 -13.89 3.78 4.48
C THR A 270 -14.46 2.56 5.20
N ARG A 271 -14.64 1.44 4.49
CA ARG A 271 -15.13 0.17 5.06
C ARG A 271 -14.15 -0.44 6.08
N TYR A 272 -12.85 -0.33 5.84
CA TYR A 272 -11.80 -1.02 6.61
C TYR A 272 -11.06 -0.12 7.62
N CYS A 273 -11.50 1.13 7.78
CA CYS A 273 -11.11 2.01 8.86
C CYS A 273 -12.37 2.71 9.40
N PRO A 274 -13.29 1.94 9.98
CA PRO A 274 -14.51 2.51 10.51
C PRO A 274 -14.19 3.45 11.68
N SER A 275 -14.99 4.49 11.84
CA SER A 275 -14.94 5.30 13.05
C SER A 275 -15.34 4.46 14.27
N ILE A 276 -15.05 4.95 15.47
CA ILE A 276 -15.48 4.26 16.68
C ILE A 276 -17.01 4.17 16.73
N GLU A 277 -17.70 5.20 16.27
CA GLU A 277 -19.16 5.22 16.13
C GLU A 277 -19.66 4.07 15.24
N ASP A 278 -19.02 3.88 14.06
CA ASP A 278 -19.37 2.80 13.13
C ASP A 278 -19.09 1.41 13.72
N LYS A 279 -18.02 1.27 14.51
CA LYS A 279 -17.71 0.00 15.20
C LYS A 279 -18.80 -0.37 16.20
N LEU A 280 -19.24 0.60 17.01
CA LEU A 280 -20.26 0.37 18.03
C LEU A 280 -21.64 0.04 17.41
N VAL A 281 -21.99 0.67 16.30
CA VAL A 281 -23.25 0.38 15.60
C VAL A 281 -23.21 -0.96 14.88
N ARG A 282 -22.11 -1.29 14.19
CA ARG A 282 -21.98 -2.51 13.38
C ARG A 282 -21.69 -3.77 14.20
N PHE A 283 -21.01 -3.61 15.33
CA PHE A 283 -20.58 -4.71 16.22
C PHE A 283 -21.06 -4.45 17.64
N SER A 284 -22.35 -4.18 17.78
CA SER A 284 -23.02 -3.86 19.06
C SER A 284 -22.99 -5.02 20.07
N ASP A 285 -22.73 -6.25 19.62
CA ASP A 285 -22.55 -7.45 20.41
C ASP A 285 -21.18 -7.51 21.13
N LYS A 286 -20.23 -6.66 20.75
CA LYS A 286 -18.88 -6.64 21.32
C LYS A 286 -18.82 -5.77 22.57
N PRO A 287 -18.48 -6.34 23.75
CA PRO A 287 -18.43 -5.58 25.01
C PRO A 287 -17.26 -4.59 25.06
N ARG A 288 -16.26 -4.75 24.19
CA ARG A 288 -15.08 -3.90 24.11
C ARG A 288 -14.45 -3.91 22.71
N HIS A 289 -13.79 -2.83 22.35
CA HIS A 289 -12.97 -2.71 21.15
C HIS A 289 -11.52 -2.42 21.51
N GLN A 290 -10.61 -3.07 20.80
CA GLN A 290 -9.17 -2.92 20.97
C GLN A 290 -8.70 -1.56 20.47
N LEU A 291 -7.84 -0.91 21.24
CA LEU A 291 -7.15 0.33 20.93
C LEU A 291 -5.66 0.17 21.20
N PHE A 292 -4.85 1.03 20.56
CA PHE A 292 -3.43 1.15 20.85
C PHE A 292 -3.05 2.60 21.08
N ILE A 293 -2.15 2.83 22.01
CA ILE A 293 -1.43 4.10 22.18
C ILE A 293 -0.08 3.92 21.48
N GLU A 294 0.15 4.74 20.48
CA GLU A 294 1.32 4.67 19.60
C GLU A 294 2.08 5.99 19.66
N PRO A 295 3.42 6.01 19.89
CA PRO A 295 4.20 7.24 19.87
C PRO A 295 4.23 7.85 18.47
N GLU A 296 4.10 9.18 18.36
CA GLU A 296 4.20 9.90 17.07
C GLU A 296 5.64 10.31 16.72
N GLY A 297 6.61 10.16 17.64
CA GLY A 297 8.02 10.47 17.43
C GLY A 297 8.84 10.38 18.72
N ASN A 298 10.16 10.41 18.57
CA ASN A 298 11.10 10.41 19.70
C ASN A 298 11.15 11.74 20.45
N SER A 299 10.92 12.84 19.74
CA SER A 299 11.09 14.20 20.26
C SER A 299 9.76 14.85 20.67
N THR A 300 8.66 14.10 20.68
CA THR A 300 7.33 14.59 21.03
C THR A 300 6.69 13.74 22.10
N ASP A 301 5.84 14.38 22.92
CA ASP A 301 5.00 13.72 23.92
C ASP A 301 3.63 13.31 23.33
N GLU A 302 3.38 13.57 22.06
CA GLU A 302 2.10 13.22 21.42
C GLU A 302 2.00 11.71 21.20
N MET A 303 0.86 11.16 21.65
CA MET A 303 0.51 9.76 21.48
C MET A 303 -0.75 9.63 20.62
N TYR A 304 -0.70 8.79 19.62
CA TYR A 304 -1.80 8.49 18.71
C TYR A 304 -2.71 7.40 19.30
N VAL A 305 -4.03 7.61 19.27
CA VAL A 305 -5.01 6.64 19.81
C VAL A 305 -5.55 5.77 18.68
N GLN A 306 -4.76 4.79 18.25
CA GLN A 306 -5.12 3.89 17.16
C GLN A 306 -6.42 3.13 17.47
N GLY A 307 -7.34 3.14 16.51
CA GLY A 307 -8.63 2.46 16.62
C GLY A 307 -9.78 3.32 17.12
N PHE A 308 -9.50 4.56 17.59
CA PHE A 308 -10.50 5.51 18.07
C PHE A 308 -10.75 6.66 17.06
N SER A 309 -10.76 6.36 15.75
CA SER A 309 -11.11 7.37 14.75
C SER A 309 -12.53 7.88 15.00
N THR A 310 -12.71 9.20 15.06
CA THR A 310 -14.00 9.82 15.36
C THR A 310 -14.12 11.22 14.79
N SER A 311 -15.35 11.65 14.54
CA SER A 311 -15.69 13.03 14.21
C SER A 311 -16.72 13.66 15.17
N LEU A 312 -16.96 13.02 16.30
CA LEU A 312 -17.82 13.55 17.37
C LEU A 312 -17.34 14.92 17.87
N PRO A 313 -18.22 15.70 18.49
CA PRO A 313 -17.84 16.96 19.13
C PRO A 313 -16.71 16.79 20.15
N LYS A 314 -15.91 17.83 20.36
CA LYS A 314 -14.73 17.82 21.22
C LYS A 314 -15.01 17.40 22.67
N ASP A 315 -16.14 17.83 23.23
CA ASP A 315 -16.61 17.44 24.56
C ASP A 315 -16.81 15.92 24.66
N ILE A 316 -17.45 15.32 23.67
CA ILE A 316 -17.71 13.88 23.65
C ILE A 316 -16.43 13.07 23.43
N GLN A 317 -15.52 13.53 22.57
CA GLN A 317 -14.22 12.87 22.39
C GLN A 317 -13.45 12.80 23.71
N ARG A 318 -13.41 13.92 24.47
CA ARG A 318 -12.76 13.98 25.78
C ARG A 318 -13.42 13.03 26.78
N ASP A 319 -14.75 13.10 26.91
CA ASP A 319 -15.48 12.35 27.93
C ASP A 319 -15.44 10.84 27.64
N ALA A 320 -15.49 10.45 26.37
CA ALA A 320 -15.34 9.07 25.92
C ALA A 320 -13.93 8.52 26.18
N LEU A 321 -12.87 9.28 25.87
CA LEU A 321 -11.50 8.86 26.16
C LEU A 321 -11.24 8.75 27.67
N ARG A 322 -11.72 9.70 28.47
CA ARG A 322 -11.56 9.68 29.94
C ARG A 322 -12.36 8.59 30.64
N SER A 323 -13.27 7.93 29.95
CA SER A 323 -13.96 6.74 30.46
C SER A 323 -13.16 5.43 30.32
N ILE A 324 -12.03 5.47 29.61
CA ILE A 324 -11.16 4.31 29.34
C ILE A 324 -10.12 4.20 30.46
N GLU A 325 -9.89 2.97 30.93
CA GLU A 325 -8.89 2.67 31.95
C GLU A 325 -7.48 3.08 31.49
N GLY A 326 -6.75 3.82 32.36
CA GLY A 326 -5.44 4.42 32.05
C GLY A 326 -5.51 5.76 31.35
N LEU A 327 -6.69 6.21 30.90
CA LEU A 327 -6.90 7.51 30.24
C LEU A 327 -7.80 8.47 31.03
N GLU A 328 -8.09 8.20 32.31
CA GLU A 328 -9.03 8.97 33.12
C GLU A 328 -8.69 10.46 33.19
N ASN A 329 -7.40 10.79 33.13
CA ASN A 329 -6.88 12.15 33.18
C ASN A 329 -6.33 12.63 31.83
N CYS A 330 -6.59 11.90 30.74
CA CYS A 330 -5.96 12.21 29.45
C CYS A 330 -6.29 13.63 28.96
N GLU A 331 -5.29 14.28 28.40
CA GLU A 331 -5.38 15.57 27.74
C GLU A 331 -5.24 15.41 26.23
N ILE A 332 -6.25 15.86 25.49
CA ILE A 332 -6.26 15.79 24.04
C ILE A 332 -5.45 16.96 23.48
N THR A 333 -4.36 16.67 22.79
CA THR A 333 -3.53 17.68 22.09
C THR A 333 -4.11 18.01 20.72
N ARG A 334 -4.66 17.00 20.01
CA ARG A 334 -5.35 17.17 18.72
C ARG A 334 -6.62 16.31 18.71
N TYR A 335 -7.75 16.94 18.38
CA TYR A 335 -9.01 16.22 18.25
C TYR A 335 -9.07 15.40 16.97
N GLY A 336 -9.73 14.24 17.04
CA GLY A 336 -10.10 13.46 15.88
C GLY A 336 -11.08 14.22 14.98
N TYR A 337 -11.04 13.91 13.67
CA TYR A 337 -11.91 14.54 12.69
C TYR A 337 -12.21 13.60 11.52
N ALA A 338 -13.27 13.89 10.79
CA ALA A 338 -13.49 13.35 9.46
C ALA A 338 -13.05 14.37 8.41
N ILE A 339 -12.55 13.89 7.27
CA ILE A 339 -12.22 14.72 6.11
C ILE A 339 -12.86 14.12 4.85
N GLU A 340 -13.58 14.98 4.12
CA GLU A 340 -14.09 14.70 2.78
C GLU A 340 -13.18 15.32 1.74
N TYR A 341 -13.04 14.67 0.58
CA TYR A 341 -12.20 15.14 -0.52
C TYR A 341 -12.70 14.60 -1.86
N ASP A 342 -12.35 15.29 -2.94
CA ASP A 342 -12.67 14.85 -4.30
C ASP A 342 -11.68 13.80 -4.79
N CYS A 343 -12.17 12.82 -5.57
CA CYS A 343 -11.40 11.83 -6.29
C CYS A 343 -12.04 11.56 -7.65
N ILE A 344 -11.25 11.04 -8.60
CA ILE A 344 -11.76 10.62 -9.92
C ILE A 344 -12.33 9.20 -9.86
N ASP A 345 -13.08 8.81 -10.89
CA ASP A 345 -13.33 7.39 -11.16
C ASP A 345 -12.07 6.74 -11.74
N PRO A 346 -11.41 5.80 -11.01
CA PRO A 346 -10.18 5.20 -11.50
C PRO A 346 -10.35 4.34 -12.75
N THR A 347 -11.58 4.00 -13.15
CA THR A 347 -11.84 3.30 -14.42
C THR A 347 -11.58 4.17 -15.66
N GLU A 348 -11.37 5.46 -15.47
CA GLU A 348 -10.93 6.37 -16.53
C GLU A 348 -9.42 6.27 -16.83
N LEU A 349 -8.70 5.47 -16.05
CA LEU A 349 -7.27 5.22 -16.20
C LEU A 349 -7.03 3.84 -16.83
N ASP A 350 -5.86 3.71 -17.45
CA ASP A 350 -5.32 2.42 -17.88
C ASP A 350 -4.37 1.81 -16.82
N LEU A 351 -3.78 0.64 -17.10
CA LEU A 351 -2.86 -0.06 -16.18
C LEU A 351 -1.55 0.68 -15.92
N SER A 352 -1.23 1.70 -16.70
CA SER A 352 -0.09 2.60 -16.45
C SER A 352 -0.43 3.74 -15.48
N LEU A 353 -1.69 3.82 -15.02
CA LEU A 353 -2.29 4.95 -14.31
C LEU A 353 -2.37 6.24 -15.16
N GLY A 354 -2.21 6.11 -16.46
CA GLY A 354 -2.43 7.18 -17.44
C GLY A 354 -3.91 7.36 -17.77
N SER A 355 -4.29 8.60 -18.07
CA SER A 355 -5.63 8.91 -18.54
C SER A 355 -5.90 8.29 -19.91
N LYS A 356 -7.04 7.62 -20.06
CA LYS A 356 -7.53 7.13 -21.36
C LYS A 356 -7.90 8.26 -22.33
N ARG A 357 -8.14 9.49 -21.80
CA ARG A 357 -8.62 10.64 -22.58
C ARG A 357 -7.50 11.62 -22.95
N ILE A 358 -6.55 11.85 -22.05
CA ILE A 358 -5.53 12.90 -22.18
C ILE A 358 -4.14 12.26 -22.06
N LYS A 359 -3.40 12.28 -23.15
CA LYS A 359 -2.05 11.72 -23.20
C LYS A 359 -1.09 12.56 -22.34
N GLY A 360 -0.21 11.89 -21.60
CA GLY A 360 0.74 12.53 -20.71
C GLY A 360 0.15 12.96 -19.36
N LEU A 361 -1.12 12.64 -19.05
CA LEU A 361 -1.75 12.90 -17.76
C LEU A 361 -1.87 11.60 -16.95
N TYR A 362 -1.28 11.58 -15.78
CA TYR A 362 -1.24 10.44 -14.86
C TYR A 362 -1.82 10.80 -13.50
N PHE A 363 -2.31 9.80 -12.76
CA PHE A 363 -2.97 9.99 -11.46
C PHE A 363 -2.48 8.96 -10.46
N ALA A 364 -2.32 9.36 -9.19
CA ALA A 364 -1.87 8.45 -8.14
C ALA A 364 -2.43 8.78 -6.76
N GLY A 365 -2.53 7.75 -5.92
CA GLY A 365 -2.91 7.85 -4.52
C GLY A 365 -4.41 7.99 -4.30
N GLN A 366 -4.79 8.81 -3.30
CA GLN A 366 -6.19 8.97 -2.91
C GLN A 366 -7.04 9.60 -4.02
N LEU A 367 -6.45 10.34 -4.92
CA LEU A 367 -7.14 10.90 -6.09
C LEU A 367 -7.77 9.79 -6.96
N ASN A 368 -7.19 8.59 -6.98
CA ASN A 368 -7.73 7.40 -7.65
C ASN A 368 -8.69 6.60 -6.76
N GLY A 369 -9.16 7.17 -5.64
CA GLY A 369 -10.08 6.51 -4.73
C GLY A 369 -9.45 5.45 -3.84
N SER A 370 -8.12 5.35 -3.72
CA SER A 370 -7.46 4.49 -2.73
C SER A 370 -7.34 5.20 -1.38
N SER A 371 -7.03 4.44 -0.31
CA SER A 371 -6.82 5.00 1.04
C SER A 371 -5.69 4.26 1.75
N GLY A 372 -4.55 4.91 1.90
CA GLY A 372 -3.35 4.41 2.62
C GLY A 372 -2.09 4.98 2.02
N TYR A 373 -1.05 5.09 2.87
CA TYR A 373 0.25 5.65 2.48
C TYR A 373 0.95 4.77 1.45
N GLU A 374 0.92 3.47 1.68
CA GLU A 374 1.60 2.45 0.89
C GLU A 374 0.93 2.26 -0.48
N GLU A 375 -0.42 2.29 -0.51
CA GLU A 375 -1.18 2.28 -1.75
C GLU A 375 -0.90 3.54 -2.58
N ALA A 376 -0.74 4.69 -1.92
CA ALA A 376 -0.42 5.95 -2.58
C ALA A 376 1.00 5.93 -3.16
N ALA A 377 1.99 5.49 -2.36
CA ALA A 377 3.38 5.36 -2.78
C ALA A 377 3.54 4.39 -3.97
N ALA A 378 2.89 3.22 -3.91
CA ALA A 378 2.89 2.23 -4.99
C ALA A 378 2.35 2.80 -6.30
N GLN A 379 1.21 3.50 -6.25
CA GLN A 379 0.64 4.16 -7.43
C GLN A 379 1.54 5.29 -7.91
N GLY A 380 2.11 6.09 -6.99
CA GLY A 380 3.02 7.17 -7.32
C GLY A 380 4.25 6.68 -8.08
N LEU A 381 4.87 5.61 -7.60
CA LEU A 381 6.02 4.98 -8.28
C LEU A 381 5.65 4.54 -9.71
N ILE A 382 4.55 3.81 -9.89
CA ILE A 382 4.13 3.32 -11.22
C ILE A 382 3.72 4.46 -12.15
N ALA A 383 2.94 5.44 -11.66
CA ALA A 383 2.56 6.61 -12.45
C ALA A 383 3.79 7.45 -12.85
N GLY A 384 4.73 7.64 -11.91
CA GLY A 384 5.99 8.34 -12.15
C GLY A 384 6.85 7.65 -13.20
N ILE A 385 7.08 6.35 -13.08
CA ILE A 385 7.80 5.56 -14.08
C ILE A 385 7.15 5.73 -15.46
N ASN A 386 5.84 5.60 -15.54
CA ASN A 386 5.13 5.67 -16.83
C ASN A 386 5.11 7.08 -17.43
N ALA A 387 5.04 8.13 -16.60
CA ALA A 387 5.21 9.49 -17.09
C ALA A 387 6.61 9.70 -17.69
N GLY A 388 7.65 9.16 -17.03
CA GLY A 388 9.01 9.23 -17.53
C GLY A 388 9.24 8.45 -18.82
N LEU A 389 8.72 7.23 -18.91
CA LEU A 389 8.78 6.41 -20.13
C LEU A 389 8.02 7.08 -21.29
N TYR A 390 6.84 7.67 -21.02
CA TYR A 390 6.09 8.42 -22.03
C TYR A 390 6.90 9.59 -22.60
N VAL A 391 7.59 10.35 -21.77
CA VAL A 391 8.46 11.44 -22.21
C VAL A 391 9.60 10.93 -23.08
N LYS A 392 10.14 9.74 -22.78
CA LYS A 392 11.19 9.10 -23.60
C LYS A 392 10.66 8.43 -24.87
N GLY A 393 9.35 8.30 -25.02
CA GLY A 393 8.74 7.58 -26.13
C GLY A 393 8.85 6.06 -26.01
N GLU A 394 9.03 5.55 -24.80
CA GLU A 394 9.17 4.13 -24.49
C GLU A 394 7.82 3.50 -24.12
N PRO A 395 7.66 2.17 -24.30
CA PRO A 395 6.42 1.49 -23.94
C PRO A 395 6.17 1.50 -22.43
N PRO A 396 4.90 1.52 -21.98
CA PRO A 396 4.55 1.62 -20.57
C PRO A 396 5.04 0.42 -19.77
N PHE A 397 5.34 0.66 -18.49
CA PHE A 397 5.64 -0.35 -17.49
C PHE A 397 4.37 -0.70 -16.72
N THR A 398 3.92 -1.93 -16.82
CA THR A 398 2.74 -2.43 -16.11
C THR A 398 3.07 -3.74 -15.40
N LEU A 399 2.47 -3.95 -14.24
CA LEU A 399 2.59 -5.16 -13.45
C LEU A 399 1.28 -5.95 -13.51
N LYS A 400 1.40 -7.26 -13.71
CA LYS A 400 0.24 -8.16 -13.68
C LYS A 400 -0.13 -8.50 -12.24
N ARG A 401 -1.35 -8.99 -12.03
CA ARG A 401 -1.83 -9.50 -10.73
C ARG A 401 -0.98 -10.66 -10.21
N SER A 402 -0.34 -11.42 -11.09
CA SER A 402 0.59 -12.50 -10.75
C SER A 402 2.00 -12.03 -10.38
N ASP A 403 2.35 -10.78 -10.70
CA ASP A 403 3.69 -10.26 -10.48
C ASP A 403 3.82 -9.58 -9.11
N ALA A 404 2.77 -8.82 -8.69
CA ALA A 404 2.84 -7.97 -7.53
C ALA A 404 1.47 -7.64 -6.91
N TYR A 405 1.45 -7.33 -5.61
CA TYR A 405 0.33 -6.65 -4.95
C TYR A 405 0.07 -5.28 -5.59
N ILE A 406 1.10 -4.59 -6.06
CA ILE A 406 0.96 -3.35 -6.86
C ILE A 406 0.13 -3.62 -8.11
N GLY A 407 0.39 -4.73 -8.82
CA GLY A 407 -0.40 -5.14 -9.98
C GLY A 407 -1.85 -5.45 -9.63
N VAL A 408 -2.10 -6.13 -8.49
CA VAL A 408 -3.46 -6.38 -7.98
C VAL A 408 -4.17 -5.07 -7.64
N LEU A 409 -3.50 -4.14 -6.96
CA LEU A 409 -4.02 -2.83 -6.58
C LEU A 409 -4.48 -2.03 -7.81
N ILE A 410 -3.60 -1.89 -8.79
CA ILE A 410 -3.88 -1.09 -10.00
C ILE A 410 -4.99 -1.75 -10.84
N ASP A 411 -4.91 -3.06 -11.07
CA ASP A 411 -5.93 -3.79 -11.83
C ASP A 411 -7.32 -3.69 -11.16
N ASP A 412 -7.40 -3.83 -9.83
CA ASP A 412 -8.67 -3.65 -9.10
C ASP A 412 -9.24 -2.24 -9.30
N LEU A 413 -8.41 -1.19 -9.22
CA LEU A 413 -8.85 0.19 -9.39
C LEU A 413 -9.34 0.47 -10.82
N VAL A 414 -8.54 0.15 -11.83
CA VAL A 414 -8.83 0.57 -13.21
C VAL A 414 -9.84 -0.35 -13.93
N ILE A 415 -10.00 -1.60 -13.48
CA ILE A 415 -10.92 -2.56 -14.11
C ILE A 415 -12.25 -2.66 -13.35
N LYS A 416 -12.20 -2.75 -12.00
CA LYS A 416 -13.39 -2.90 -11.17
C LYS A 416 -13.95 -1.56 -10.70
N GLY A 417 -13.09 -0.53 -10.62
CA GLY A 417 -13.43 0.73 -9.98
C GLY A 417 -13.66 0.57 -8.47
N THR A 418 -14.05 1.67 -7.83
CA THR A 418 -14.41 1.63 -6.42
C THR A 418 -15.51 2.62 -6.10
N ASN A 419 -16.46 2.22 -5.24
CA ASN A 419 -17.54 3.08 -4.72
C ASN A 419 -17.28 3.52 -3.27
N GLU A 420 -16.20 3.05 -2.68
CA GLU A 420 -15.72 3.37 -1.34
C GLU A 420 -14.19 3.45 -1.38
N PRO A 421 -13.53 4.17 -0.45
CA PRO A 421 -12.08 4.23 -0.43
C PRO A 421 -11.44 2.84 -0.41
N TYR A 422 -10.74 2.53 -1.51
CA TYR A 422 -10.11 1.22 -1.71
C TYR A 422 -8.96 1.01 -0.72
N ARG A 423 -8.85 -0.19 -0.18
CA ARG A 423 -7.70 -0.69 0.58
C ARG A 423 -7.20 -2.00 0.05
N MET A 424 -5.88 -2.12 -0.05
CA MET A 424 -5.24 -3.39 -0.33
C MET A 424 -5.38 -4.34 0.85
N MET A 425 -5.77 -5.58 0.57
CA MET A 425 -5.91 -6.66 1.55
C MET A 425 -5.37 -7.95 0.96
N THR A 426 -4.85 -8.83 1.80
CA THR A 426 -4.34 -10.14 1.35
C THR A 426 -5.41 -11.00 0.66
N SER A 427 -6.70 -10.81 1.01
CA SER A 427 -7.82 -11.53 0.37
C SER A 427 -8.06 -11.11 -1.08
N ARG A 428 -7.51 -9.99 -1.54
CA ARG A 428 -7.66 -9.51 -2.92
C ARG A 428 -6.67 -10.16 -3.88
N ALA A 429 -5.56 -10.69 -3.37
CA ALA A 429 -4.55 -11.38 -4.15
C ALA A 429 -4.86 -12.88 -4.25
N GLU A 430 -4.93 -13.39 -5.46
CA GLU A 430 -5.19 -14.79 -5.76
C GLU A 430 -3.98 -15.68 -5.47
N TYR A 431 -2.76 -15.15 -5.70
CA TYR A 431 -1.49 -15.90 -5.65
C TYR A 431 -0.64 -15.51 -4.44
N ARG A 432 -1.26 -15.45 -3.24
CA ARG A 432 -0.62 -14.91 -2.02
C ARG A 432 0.69 -15.57 -1.63
N LEU A 433 0.85 -16.87 -1.88
CA LEU A 433 2.06 -17.59 -1.55
C LEU A 433 3.21 -17.23 -2.50
N MET A 434 2.89 -16.86 -3.75
CA MET A 434 3.86 -16.35 -4.71
C MET A 434 4.22 -14.89 -4.45
N LEU A 435 3.27 -14.09 -3.93
CA LEU A 435 3.41 -12.64 -3.73
C LEU A 435 3.79 -12.27 -2.29
N ARG A 436 4.72 -12.97 -1.68
CA ARG A 436 5.15 -12.69 -0.30
C ARG A 436 5.98 -11.40 -0.23
N HIS A 437 6.01 -10.80 0.96
CA HIS A 437 6.82 -9.60 1.21
C HIS A 437 8.32 -9.89 1.13
N ASP A 438 8.75 -11.10 1.52
CA ASP A 438 10.14 -11.52 1.65
C ASP A 438 10.81 -11.88 0.31
N ASN A 439 10.01 -12.13 -0.74
CA ASN A 439 10.50 -12.45 -2.09
C ASN A 439 10.24 -11.36 -3.13
N ALA A 440 9.88 -10.14 -2.72
CA ALA A 440 9.56 -9.07 -3.65
C ALA A 440 10.73 -8.71 -4.57
N ASP A 441 11.94 -8.74 -4.06
CA ASP A 441 13.17 -8.52 -4.82
C ASP A 441 13.37 -9.60 -5.91
N LEU A 442 13.16 -10.87 -5.57
CA LEU A 442 13.29 -12.00 -6.51
C LEU A 442 12.29 -11.92 -7.67
N ARG A 443 11.12 -11.29 -7.43
CA ARG A 443 10.06 -11.17 -8.44
C ARG A 443 10.18 -9.92 -9.30
N LEU A 444 10.61 -8.79 -8.72
CA LEU A 444 10.38 -7.46 -9.29
C LEU A 444 11.66 -6.73 -9.70
N THR A 445 12.80 -6.95 -9.03
CA THR A 445 13.99 -6.15 -9.30
C THR A 445 14.47 -6.31 -10.74
N GLU A 446 14.46 -7.53 -11.31
CA GLU A 446 14.81 -7.72 -12.71
C GLU A 446 13.80 -7.08 -13.67
N LEU A 447 12.49 -7.12 -13.36
CA LEU A 447 11.47 -6.45 -14.14
C LEU A 447 11.68 -4.92 -14.14
N GLY A 448 12.18 -4.39 -13.03
CA GLY A 448 12.46 -2.97 -12.85
C GLY A 448 13.69 -2.45 -13.62
N ILE A 449 14.58 -3.30 -14.12
CA ILE A 449 15.84 -2.87 -14.79
C ILE A 449 15.56 -1.90 -15.93
N ARG A 450 14.55 -2.19 -16.76
CA ARG A 450 14.21 -1.34 -17.92
C ARG A 450 13.72 0.07 -17.55
N THR A 451 13.37 0.31 -16.29
CA THR A 451 12.93 1.63 -15.82
C THR A 451 14.11 2.56 -15.52
N GLY A 452 15.32 2.02 -15.37
CA GLY A 452 16.51 2.77 -15.00
C GLY A 452 16.59 3.15 -13.52
N LEU A 453 15.69 2.59 -12.66
CA LEU A 453 15.68 2.87 -11.21
C LEU A 453 16.48 1.86 -10.38
N ILE A 454 16.85 0.73 -10.98
CA ILE A 454 17.54 -0.33 -10.26
C ILE A 454 19.04 -0.06 -10.24
N SER A 455 19.61 0.17 -9.05
CA SER A 455 21.04 0.39 -8.86
C SER A 455 21.85 -0.90 -9.01
N GLU A 456 23.14 -0.74 -9.34
CA GLU A 456 24.09 -1.88 -9.39
C GLU A 456 24.15 -2.62 -8.06
N GLU A 457 24.07 -1.91 -6.93
CA GLU A 457 24.05 -2.52 -5.60
C GLU A 457 22.83 -3.43 -5.40
N ARG A 458 21.62 -3.01 -5.84
CA ARG A 458 20.41 -3.84 -5.78
C ARG A 458 20.57 -5.11 -6.61
N LEU A 459 21.13 -5.01 -7.80
CA LEU A 459 21.39 -6.17 -8.67
C LEU A 459 22.41 -7.11 -8.05
N LYS A 460 23.48 -6.59 -7.49
CA LYS A 460 24.50 -7.37 -6.79
C LYS A 460 23.90 -8.15 -5.61
N ARG A 461 23.15 -7.49 -4.73
CA ARG A 461 22.49 -8.12 -3.57
C ARG A 461 21.46 -9.17 -3.99
N LEU A 462 20.71 -8.91 -5.07
CA LEU A 462 19.78 -9.88 -5.62
C LEU A 462 20.51 -11.14 -6.09
N GLU A 463 21.62 -10.99 -6.81
CA GLU A 463 22.40 -12.13 -7.31
C GLU A 463 23.05 -12.92 -6.17
N GLU A 464 23.62 -12.26 -5.18
CA GLU A 464 24.15 -12.89 -3.96
C GLU A 464 23.06 -13.69 -3.23
N LYS A 465 21.84 -13.13 -3.10
CA LYS A 465 20.71 -13.84 -2.50
C LYS A 465 20.31 -15.07 -3.29
N LYS A 466 20.24 -15.00 -4.64
CA LYS A 466 19.95 -16.14 -5.52
C LYS A 466 20.99 -17.26 -5.39
N GLN A 467 22.26 -16.91 -5.37
CA GLN A 467 23.36 -17.85 -5.17
C GLN A 467 23.27 -18.51 -3.80
N SER A 468 23.02 -17.75 -2.75
CA SER A 468 22.84 -18.28 -1.38
C SER A 468 21.65 -19.22 -1.27
N ILE A 469 20.50 -18.90 -1.89
CA ILE A 469 19.33 -19.79 -1.93
C ILE A 469 19.69 -21.12 -2.62
N SER A 470 20.38 -21.05 -3.75
CA SER A 470 20.79 -22.24 -4.51
C SER A 470 21.76 -23.13 -3.70
N LEU A 471 22.75 -22.51 -3.05
CA LEU A 471 23.71 -23.20 -2.18
C LEU A 471 22.97 -23.88 -1.02
N ILE A 472 22.15 -23.14 -0.28
CA ILE A 472 21.40 -23.70 0.87
C ILE A 472 20.50 -24.86 0.45
N ARG A 473 19.80 -24.74 -0.68
CA ARG A 473 19.00 -25.87 -1.22
C ARG A 473 19.86 -27.10 -1.51
N SER A 474 21.06 -26.94 -2.06
CA SER A 474 21.97 -28.06 -2.30
C SER A 474 22.49 -28.71 -1.00
N LEU A 475 22.78 -27.88 0.03
CA LEU A 475 23.20 -28.36 1.35
C LEU A 475 22.07 -29.13 2.07
N LEU A 476 20.82 -28.69 1.93
CA LEU A 476 19.66 -29.37 2.49
C LEU A 476 19.39 -30.77 1.85
N GLU A 477 20.00 -31.11 0.72
CA GLU A 477 19.95 -32.45 0.15
C GLU A 477 20.89 -33.46 0.85
N LYS A 478 21.79 -32.99 1.73
CA LYS A 478 22.64 -33.86 2.53
C LYS A 478 21.80 -34.75 3.46
N ARG A 479 22.27 -36.00 3.63
CA ARG A 479 21.60 -36.97 4.50
C ARG A 479 22.25 -36.99 5.88
N VAL A 480 21.43 -37.00 6.90
CA VAL A 480 21.86 -37.15 8.30
C VAL A 480 21.44 -38.52 8.85
N GLN A 481 22.25 -39.05 9.76
CA GLN A 481 21.98 -40.33 10.40
C GLN A 481 21.00 -40.15 11.59
N PRO A 482 20.20 -41.18 11.92
CA PRO A 482 19.47 -41.18 13.19
C PRO A 482 20.45 -41.06 14.35
N GLY A 483 20.20 -40.11 15.25
CA GLY A 483 21.00 -39.85 16.44
C GLY A 483 20.12 -39.44 17.62
N GLU A 484 20.69 -39.54 18.83
CA GLU A 484 19.96 -39.21 20.05
C GLU A 484 19.57 -37.72 20.06
N GLU A 485 20.51 -36.82 19.76
CA GLU A 485 20.30 -35.36 19.73
C GLU A 485 19.22 -34.94 18.73
N LEU A 486 19.29 -35.47 17.49
CA LEU A 486 18.27 -35.19 16.47
C LEU A 486 16.89 -35.66 16.91
N ASN A 487 16.80 -36.91 17.41
CA ASN A 487 15.52 -37.50 17.80
C ASN A 487 14.95 -36.83 19.06
N GLN A 488 15.81 -36.33 19.96
CA GLN A 488 15.39 -35.51 21.08
C GLN A 488 14.83 -34.17 20.59
N MET A 489 15.54 -33.46 19.74
CA MET A 489 15.07 -32.19 19.15
C MET A 489 13.72 -32.37 18.43
N LEU A 490 13.57 -33.45 17.63
CA LEU A 490 12.30 -33.76 16.96
C LEU A 490 11.17 -33.99 17.98
N ALA A 491 11.43 -34.74 19.07
CA ALA A 491 10.45 -35.02 20.11
C ALA A 491 10.04 -33.74 20.87
N GLU A 492 11.00 -32.86 21.19
CA GLU A 492 10.75 -31.56 21.83
C GLU A 492 9.83 -30.65 21.00
N HIS A 493 9.92 -30.78 19.65
CA HIS A 493 9.05 -30.08 18.71
C HIS A 493 7.77 -30.85 18.35
N GLY A 494 7.49 -31.97 19.04
CA GLY A 494 6.30 -32.80 18.80
C GLY A 494 6.33 -33.59 17.49
N GLU A 495 7.53 -33.80 16.93
CA GLU A 495 7.73 -34.52 15.67
C GLU A 495 8.19 -35.97 15.92
N THR A 496 7.90 -36.85 14.94
CA THR A 496 8.26 -38.26 15.05
C THR A 496 9.77 -38.47 14.85
N PRO A 497 10.46 -39.25 15.74
CA PRO A 497 11.87 -39.62 15.56
C PRO A 497 12.15 -40.33 14.23
N ILE A 498 13.34 -40.14 13.65
CA ILE A 498 13.76 -40.88 12.47
C ILE A 498 14.50 -42.17 12.83
N ARG A 499 14.38 -43.17 11.97
CA ARG A 499 15.04 -44.49 12.13
C ARG A 499 15.98 -44.85 11.01
N ILE A 500 15.98 -44.09 9.93
CA ILE A 500 16.77 -44.27 8.73
C ILE A 500 17.44 -42.95 8.33
N PRO A 501 18.57 -43.01 7.57
CA PRO A 501 19.22 -41.81 7.06
C PRO A 501 18.24 -40.96 6.26
N THR A 502 18.02 -39.72 6.67
CA THR A 502 17.00 -38.80 6.12
C THR A 502 17.67 -37.55 5.61
N LYS A 503 17.21 -36.98 4.48
CA LYS A 503 17.70 -35.70 3.99
C LYS A 503 17.24 -34.55 4.92
N LEU A 504 18.06 -33.51 5.08
CA LEU A 504 17.67 -32.30 5.78
C LEU A 504 16.44 -31.64 5.14
N SER A 505 16.31 -31.69 3.81
CA SER A 505 15.13 -31.23 3.07
C SER A 505 13.84 -31.97 3.43
N GLU A 506 13.90 -33.24 3.82
CA GLU A 506 12.72 -33.98 4.30
C GLU A 506 12.37 -33.64 5.76
N LEU A 507 13.38 -33.32 6.56
CA LEU A 507 13.16 -32.87 7.95
C LEU A 507 12.49 -31.49 7.98
N ILE A 508 12.94 -30.56 7.10
CA ILE A 508 12.38 -29.20 7.02
C ILE A 508 10.93 -29.17 6.53
N LYS A 509 10.45 -30.20 5.82
CA LYS A 509 9.04 -30.34 5.42
C LYS A 509 8.10 -30.55 6.61
N ARG A 510 8.62 -30.97 7.76
CA ARG A 510 7.82 -31.18 8.97
C ARG A 510 7.34 -29.84 9.53
N SER A 511 6.13 -29.83 10.08
CA SER A 511 5.44 -28.60 10.46
C SER A 511 6.22 -27.73 11.45
N ASN A 512 6.86 -28.35 12.40
CA ASN A 512 7.49 -27.68 13.54
C ASN A 512 9.03 -27.59 13.43
N ILE A 513 9.61 -28.02 12.30
CA ILE A 513 11.05 -27.97 12.06
C ILE A 513 11.33 -26.95 10.95
N GLY A 514 12.14 -25.93 11.26
CA GLY A 514 12.62 -24.93 10.33
C GLY A 514 14.12 -25.02 10.09
N TYR A 515 14.65 -24.13 9.29
CA TYR A 515 16.08 -24.04 9.05
C TYR A 515 16.87 -23.75 10.33
N ARG A 516 16.31 -22.94 11.24
CA ARG A 516 16.95 -22.59 12.51
C ARG A 516 17.21 -23.82 13.40
N GLU A 517 16.24 -24.72 13.52
CA GLU A 517 16.34 -25.95 14.30
C GLU A 517 17.37 -26.89 13.68
N LEU A 518 17.41 -27.00 12.35
CA LEU A 518 18.42 -27.81 11.66
C LEU A 518 19.82 -27.20 11.80
N PHE A 519 19.95 -25.88 11.70
CA PHE A 519 21.23 -25.20 11.87
C PHE A 519 21.84 -25.38 13.27
N SER A 520 21.02 -25.46 14.31
CA SER A 520 21.50 -25.68 15.68
C SER A 520 22.23 -27.01 15.88
N LEU A 521 21.89 -28.03 15.07
CA LEU A 521 22.51 -29.36 15.13
C LEU A 521 23.51 -29.65 14.01
N TYR A 522 23.31 -29.05 12.84
CA TYR A 522 23.99 -29.36 11.59
C TYR A 522 24.69 -28.17 10.96
N SER A 523 25.27 -27.27 11.80
CA SER A 523 25.97 -26.08 11.32
C SER A 523 27.13 -26.40 10.38
N GLU A 524 27.86 -27.52 10.60
CA GLU A 524 28.95 -27.93 9.73
C GLU A 524 28.45 -28.41 8.36
N GLU A 525 27.39 -29.23 8.33
CA GLU A 525 26.75 -29.69 7.09
C GLU A 525 26.15 -28.54 6.29
N LEU A 526 25.72 -27.48 7.00
CA LEU A 526 25.18 -26.23 6.43
C LEU A 526 26.28 -25.16 6.21
N GLU A 527 27.55 -25.56 6.29
CA GLU A 527 28.72 -24.70 6.01
C GLU A 527 28.75 -23.42 6.82
N GLY A 528 28.22 -23.45 8.04
CA GLY A 528 28.15 -22.29 8.94
C GLY A 528 27.17 -21.20 8.50
N ILE A 529 26.33 -21.44 7.51
CA ILE A 529 25.35 -20.44 7.03
C ILE A 529 24.24 -20.29 8.06
N ALA A 530 24.32 -19.25 8.87
CA ALA A 530 23.30 -18.93 9.87
C ALA A 530 21.94 -18.60 9.25
N PRO A 531 20.84 -18.71 10.00
CA PRO A 531 19.51 -18.30 9.51
C PRO A 531 19.51 -16.87 8.96
N CYS A 532 19.08 -16.73 7.71
CA CYS A 532 19.12 -15.49 6.94
C CYS A 532 17.91 -15.42 5.96
N PRO A 533 17.68 -14.32 5.27
CA PRO A 533 16.61 -14.22 4.28
C PRO A 533 16.67 -15.30 3.18
N ALA A 534 17.87 -15.72 2.75
CA ALA A 534 18.03 -16.78 1.76
C ALA A 534 17.64 -18.17 2.30
N SER A 535 17.95 -18.46 3.57
CA SER A 535 17.56 -19.73 4.20
C SER A 535 16.03 -19.81 4.41
N TRP A 536 15.38 -18.68 4.73
CA TRP A 536 13.93 -18.60 4.80
C TRP A 536 13.28 -18.90 3.44
N GLU A 537 13.80 -18.31 2.35
CA GLU A 537 13.31 -18.59 0.99
C GLU A 537 13.49 -20.07 0.61
N ALA A 538 14.62 -20.68 0.95
CA ALA A 538 14.86 -22.09 0.72
C ALA A 538 13.86 -22.95 1.51
N GLU A 539 13.64 -22.64 2.78
CA GLU A 539 12.67 -23.32 3.65
C GLU A 539 11.24 -23.24 3.08
N VAL A 540 10.76 -22.03 2.77
CA VAL A 540 9.42 -21.83 2.22
C VAL A 540 9.27 -22.57 0.88
N GLY A 541 10.28 -22.50 0.01
CA GLY A 541 10.28 -23.20 -1.26
C GLY A 541 10.16 -24.71 -1.13
N ILE A 542 10.74 -25.31 -0.07
CA ILE A 542 10.67 -26.75 0.21
C ILE A 542 9.34 -27.12 0.88
N LYS A 543 8.96 -26.43 1.96
CA LYS A 543 7.73 -26.72 2.73
C LYS A 543 6.47 -26.59 1.90
N TYR A 544 6.41 -25.58 1.03
CA TYR A 544 5.22 -25.24 0.28
C TYR A 544 5.30 -25.58 -1.21
N ALA A 545 6.27 -26.41 -1.64
CA ALA A 545 6.52 -26.75 -3.04
C ALA A 545 5.24 -27.13 -3.81
N GLY A 546 4.45 -28.07 -3.30
CA GLY A 546 3.21 -28.50 -3.98
C GLY A 546 2.12 -27.43 -4.07
N TYR A 547 2.09 -26.46 -3.15
CA TYR A 547 1.18 -25.31 -3.24
C TYR A 547 1.69 -24.27 -4.24
N ILE A 548 3.01 -24.06 -4.29
CA ILE A 548 3.68 -23.17 -5.24
C ILE A 548 3.43 -23.68 -6.67
N GLU A 549 3.69 -24.96 -6.96
CA GLU A 549 3.42 -25.58 -8.25
C GLU A 549 1.97 -25.41 -8.71
N LYS A 550 1.02 -25.60 -7.79
CA LYS A 550 -0.40 -25.35 -8.08
C LYS A 550 -0.70 -23.90 -8.47
N GLN A 551 -0.09 -22.94 -7.77
CA GLN A 551 -0.27 -21.52 -8.10
C GLN A 551 0.41 -21.15 -9.43
N GLU A 552 1.58 -21.69 -9.71
CA GLU A 552 2.27 -21.52 -11.00
C GLU A 552 1.43 -22.05 -12.17
N GLU A 553 0.80 -23.23 -12.01
CA GLU A 553 -0.11 -23.77 -13.01
C GLU A 553 -1.34 -22.86 -13.23
N GLN A 554 -1.92 -22.33 -12.15
CA GLN A 554 -3.02 -21.37 -12.23
C GLN A 554 -2.59 -20.09 -12.95
N ILE A 555 -1.41 -19.54 -12.62
CA ILE A 555 -0.84 -18.34 -13.26
C ILE A 555 -0.64 -18.60 -14.76
N ARG A 556 -0.12 -19.77 -15.16
CA ARG A 556 0.08 -20.12 -16.56
C ARG A 556 -1.24 -20.10 -17.34
N ARG A 557 -2.28 -20.78 -16.82
CA ARG A 557 -3.63 -20.78 -17.44
C ARG A 557 -4.23 -19.38 -17.51
N PHE A 558 -3.97 -18.54 -16.52
CA PHE A 558 -4.48 -17.19 -16.49
C PHE A 558 -3.75 -16.29 -17.50
N LYS A 559 -2.42 -16.45 -17.66
CA LYS A 559 -1.64 -15.77 -18.70
C LYS A 559 -2.16 -16.08 -20.10
N GLU A 560 -2.54 -17.32 -20.38
CA GLU A 560 -3.15 -17.72 -21.66
C GLU A 560 -4.44 -16.92 -21.95
N GLN A 561 -5.25 -16.63 -20.93
CA GLN A 561 -6.45 -15.77 -21.10
C GLN A 561 -6.10 -14.29 -21.29
N GLU A 562 -5.04 -13.79 -20.68
CA GLU A 562 -4.57 -12.41 -20.86
C GLU A 562 -3.91 -12.18 -22.23
N GLU A 563 -3.39 -13.22 -22.86
CA GLU A 563 -2.85 -13.15 -24.23
C GLU A 563 -3.93 -13.06 -25.31
N ILE A 564 -5.18 -13.42 -25.00
CA ILE A 564 -6.31 -13.26 -25.92
C ILE A 564 -6.78 -11.82 -25.91
N LEU A 565 -6.27 -11.03 -26.85
CA LEU A 565 -6.60 -9.61 -26.98
C LEU A 565 -8.03 -9.40 -27.48
N LEU A 566 -8.64 -8.33 -27.01
CA LEU A 566 -9.93 -7.82 -27.48
C LEU A 566 -9.70 -6.63 -28.40
N PRO A 567 -10.30 -6.61 -29.63
CA PRO A 567 -10.19 -5.46 -30.51
C PRO A 567 -10.71 -4.18 -29.86
N ALA A 568 -9.99 -3.07 -30.01
CA ALA A 568 -10.35 -1.80 -29.39
C ALA A 568 -11.72 -1.26 -29.87
N ASP A 569 -12.13 -1.62 -31.08
CA ASP A 569 -13.40 -1.24 -31.74
C ASP A 569 -14.48 -2.31 -31.60
N MET A 570 -14.27 -3.35 -30.73
CA MET A 570 -15.21 -4.44 -30.56
C MET A 570 -16.59 -3.94 -30.15
N ASP A 571 -17.62 -4.39 -30.89
CA ASP A 571 -19.02 -4.22 -30.49
C ASP A 571 -19.41 -5.31 -29.48
N TYR A 572 -19.78 -4.89 -28.27
CA TYR A 572 -20.22 -5.77 -27.18
C TYR A 572 -21.71 -6.05 -27.19
N ASN A 573 -22.48 -5.56 -28.19
CA ASN A 573 -23.88 -5.92 -28.36
C ASN A 573 -24.01 -7.31 -29.00
N ILE A 574 -23.65 -8.34 -28.22
CA ILE A 574 -23.54 -9.73 -28.67
C ILE A 574 -24.68 -10.54 -28.05
N ASP A 575 -25.42 -11.27 -28.90
CA ASP A 575 -26.44 -12.21 -28.44
C ASP A 575 -25.84 -13.34 -27.61
N GLY A 576 -26.49 -13.66 -26.47
CA GLY A 576 -25.98 -14.62 -25.49
C GLY A 576 -25.17 -14.02 -24.35
N ILE A 577 -24.74 -12.75 -24.45
CA ILE A 577 -24.17 -12.00 -23.32
C ILE A 577 -25.29 -11.23 -22.61
N ARG A 578 -25.34 -11.29 -21.28
CA ARG A 578 -26.34 -10.60 -20.47
C ARG A 578 -26.25 -9.08 -20.63
N LEU A 579 -27.38 -8.37 -20.54
CA LEU A 579 -27.45 -6.91 -20.74
C LEU A 579 -26.46 -6.15 -19.82
N GLU A 580 -26.40 -6.49 -18.54
CA GLU A 580 -25.46 -5.89 -17.59
C GLU A 580 -24.01 -6.08 -18.05
N ALA A 581 -23.64 -7.29 -18.47
CA ALA A 581 -22.30 -7.59 -18.95
C ALA A 581 -21.96 -6.81 -20.24
N ARG A 582 -22.92 -6.73 -21.20
CA ARG A 582 -22.74 -5.91 -22.42
C ARG A 582 -22.45 -4.45 -22.10
N GLN A 583 -23.25 -3.85 -21.21
CA GLN A 583 -23.10 -2.45 -20.80
C GLN A 583 -21.74 -2.21 -20.14
N LYS A 584 -21.32 -3.08 -19.23
CA LYS A 584 -20.03 -2.95 -18.53
C LYS A 584 -18.84 -3.19 -19.46
N LEU A 585 -18.90 -4.19 -20.32
CA LEU A 585 -17.84 -4.43 -21.32
C LEU A 585 -17.70 -3.25 -22.29
N ALA A 586 -18.83 -2.67 -22.74
CA ALA A 586 -18.83 -1.51 -23.62
C ALA A 586 -18.27 -0.24 -22.94
N ALA A 587 -18.58 -0.05 -21.66
CA ALA A 587 -18.10 1.10 -20.88
C ALA A 587 -16.61 1.00 -20.56
N LEU A 588 -16.14 -0.17 -20.09
CA LEU A 588 -14.78 -0.36 -19.59
C LEU A 588 -13.78 -0.71 -20.69
N ARG A 589 -14.25 -1.27 -21.81
CA ARG A 589 -13.44 -1.68 -22.96
C ARG A 589 -12.17 -2.44 -22.56
N PRO A 590 -12.31 -3.65 -21.96
CA PRO A 590 -11.16 -4.44 -21.53
C PRO A 590 -10.25 -4.77 -22.72
N GLN A 591 -8.93 -4.82 -22.48
CA GLN A 591 -7.94 -5.07 -23.52
C GLN A 591 -7.78 -6.55 -23.88
N ASN A 592 -8.17 -7.44 -22.96
CA ASN A 592 -8.04 -8.88 -23.12
C ASN A 592 -9.14 -9.65 -22.36
N ILE A 593 -9.25 -10.95 -22.63
CA ILE A 593 -10.22 -11.83 -21.98
C ILE A 593 -10.02 -11.92 -20.46
N GLY A 594 -8.78 -11.91 -20.00
CA GLY A 594 -8.47 -11.92 -18.57
C GLY A 594 -9.07 -10.70 -17.86
N GLN A 595 -8.91 -9.49 -18.39
CA GLN A 595 -9.57 -8.27 -17.87
C GLN A 595 -11.09 -8.37 -17.94
N ALA A 596 -11.65 -8.81 -19.07
CA ALA A 596 -13.08 -8.96 -19.22
C ALA A 596 -13.69 -9.88 -18.16
N SER A 597 -13.01 -10.98 -17.83
CA SER A 597 -13.46 -11.95 -16.82
C SER A 597 -13.51 -11.41 -15.38
N ARG A 598 -12.73 -10.34 -15.08
CA ARG A 598 -12.65 -9.70 -13.76
C ARG A 598 -13.67 -8.59 -13.56
N ILE A 599 -14.34 -8.14 -14.62
CA ILE A 599 -15.38 -7.11 -14.52
C ILE A 599 -16.57 -7.63 -13.71
N SER A 600 -16.90 -6.90 -12.64
CA SER A 600 -18.06 -7.26 -11.81
C SER A 600 -19.34 -7.29 -12.64
N GLY A 601 -20.09 -8.42 -12.61
CA GLY A 601 -21.27 -8.61 -13.41
C GLY A 601 -21.06 -9.36 -14.74
N VAL A 602 -19.79 -9.61 -15.13
CA VAL A 602 -19.45 -10.51 -16.24
C VAL A 602 -19.24 -11.92 -15.70
N SER A 603 -19.98 -12.91 -16.21
CA SER A 603 -19.91 -14.31 -15.75
C SER A 603 -19.01 -15.16 -16.66
N PRO A 604 -18.60 -16.35 -16.21
CA PRO A 604 -17.90 -17.30 -17.08
C PRO A 604 -18.68 -17.67 -18.36
N ALA A 605 -20.01 -17.68 -18.30
CA ALA A 605 -20.86 -17.92 -19.49
C ALA A 605 -20.74 -16.77 -20.51
N ASP A 606 -20.72 -15.50 -20.03
CA ASP A 606 -20.53 -14.34 -20.90
C ASP A 606 -19.14 -14.38 -21.57
N ILE A 607 -18.10 -14.78 -20.84
CA ILE A 607 -16.74 -14.95 -21.36
C ILE A 607 -16.67 -16.05 -22.43
N ASN A 608 -17.35 -17.18 -22.22
CA ASN A 608 -17.39 -18.25 -23.22
C ASN A 608 -18.03 -17.77 -24.54
N VAL A 609 -19.13 -17.01 -24.46
CA VAL A 609 -19.76 -16.40 -25.66
C VAL A 609 -18.79 -15.44 -26.33
N LEU A 610 -18.10 -14.60 -25.56
CA LEU A 610 -17.12 -13.66 -26.07
C LEU A 610 -15.97 -14.37 -26.82
N LEU A 611 -15.45 -15.48 -26.27
CA LEU A 611 -14.43 -16.30 -26.91
C LEU A 611 -14.91 -16.93 -28.22
N ILE A 612 -16.16 -17.41 -28.29
CA ILE A 612 -16.74 -17.95 -29.51
C ILE A 612 -16.83 -16.87 -30.60
N VAL A 613 -17.30 -15.68 -30.24
CA VAL A 613 -17.42 -14.55 -31.18
C VAL A 613 -16.06 -14.09 -31.68
N LEU A 614 -15.05 -14.02 -30.80
CA LEU A 614 -13.68 -13.70 -31.18
C LEU A 614 -13.13 -14.69 -32.21
N LYS A 615 -13.28 -15.98 -31.95
CA LYS A 615 -12.86 -17.04 -32.90
C LYS A 615 -13.60 -16.95 -34.23
N ALA A 616 -14.90 -16.67 -34.21
CA ALA A 616 -15.73 -16.61 -35.42
C ALA A 616 -15.48 -15.37 -36.29
N LYS A 617 -15.32 -14.19 -35.66
CA LYS A 617 -15.27 -12.89 -36.41
C LYS A 617 -13.86 -12.35 -36.58
N TYR A 618 -12.92 -12.64 -35.65
CA TYR A 618 -11.62 -11.97 -35.61
C TYR A 618 -10.41 -12.92 -35.77
N SER A 619 -10.60 -14.26 -35.80
CA SER A 619 -9.51 -15.22 -36.07
C SER A 619 -9.14 -15.40 -37.56
N LYS A 620 -9.62 -14.53 -38.43
CA LYS A 620 -9.34 -14.55 -39.86
C LYS A 620 -8.47 -13.38 -40.36
N GLN A 621 -7.84 -12.65 -39.42
CA GLN A 621 -6.83 -11.63 -39.76
C GLN A 621 -5.43 -12.05 -39.35
#